data_48a14b9cc231b60461eb598fa0958e0b
#
_entry.id   48a14b9cc231b60461eb598fa0958e0b
#
_cell.length_a   1.000
_cell.length_b   1.000
_cell.length_c   1.000
_cell.angle_alpha   90.00
_cell.angle_beta   90.00
_cell.angle_gamma   90.00
#
_symmetry.space_group_name_H-M   'P 1'
#
loop_
_entity.id
_entity.type
_entity.pdbx_description
1 polymer ?
#
loop_
_entity_poly.entity_id
_entity_poly.type
_entity_poly.pdbx_seq_one_letter_code
_entity_poly.pdbx_strand_id
1 'polypeptide(L)'
;MNIRMYECGFGDCFRLREEGDIDLYVDFGIHNSSWNEGDRIDRFHSIIADMEKEEERDFLLTHYHDDHFNGVKYMADHTENKFRNVYIPDVWNIRGSVYITSLILLRGIFTKSVIAENRTVIDFLESICKNNSRIYFISRGDKFHNNQYIALWPEKNYVARKAHKYI
;
A
#
# COMPACT_ATOMS: atom_id res chain seq x y z
N MET A 1 18.91 5.89 -11.82
CA MET A 1 17.92 5.71 -10.73
C MET A 1 18.36 6.51 -9.52
N ASN A 2 17.46 7.30 -8.93
CA ASN A 2 17.66 8.02 -7.67
C ASN A 2 16.75 7.37 -6.61
N ILE A 3 17.30 7.07 -5.44
CA ILE A 3 16.57 6.48 -4.31
C ILE A 3 16.62 7.48 -3.16
N ARG A 4 15.44 7.84 -2.64
CA ARG A 4 15.30 8.65 -1.43
C ARG A 4 14.59 7.83 -0.35
N MET A 5 15.18 7.76 0.82
CA MET A 5 14.59 7.19 2.02
C MET A 5 14.07 8.30 2.92
N TYR A 6 12.85 8.16 3.41
CA TYR A 6 12.25 9.08 4.37
C TYR A 6 12.43 8.57 5.80
N GLU A 7 12.45 9.49 6.73
CA GLU A 7 12.60 9.15 8.14
C GLU A 7 11.23 8.73 8.73
N CYS A 8 11.00 7.42 8.78
CA CYS A 8 9.74 6.79 9.23
C CYS A 8 9.88 6.01 10.55
N GLY A 9 11.03 6.11 11.25
CA GLY A 9 11.30 5.31 12.44
C GLY A 9 11.35 3.83 12.12
N PHE A 10 10.46 3.02 12.71
CA PHE A 10 10.34 1.59 12.42
C PHE A 10 9.41 1.29 11.23
N GLY A 11 8.77 2.30 10.65
CA GLY A 11 8.05 2.15 9.39
C GLY A 11 8.96 2.37 8.19
N ASP A 12 8.41 2.27 6.99
CA ASP A 12 9.15 2.43 5.74
C ASP A 12 8.45 3.41 4.79
N CYS A 13 9.29 4.21 4.08
CA CYS A 13 8.87 4.99 2.92
C CYS A 13 10.09 5.28 2.06
N PHE A 14 10.09 4.80 0.82
CA PHE A 14 11.13 5.06 -0.17
C PHE A 14 10.52 5.68 -1.42
N ARG A 15 11.24 6.60 -2.04
CA ARG A 15 10.95 7.08 -3.39
C ARG A 15 12.01 6.59 -4.35
N LEU A 16 11.58 5.95 -5.42
CA LEU A 16 12.41 5.54 -6.55
C LEU A 16 12.07 6.44 -7.72
N ARG A 17 13.07 7.10 -8.30
CA ARG A 17 12.94 8.00 -9.46
C ARG A 17 13.92 7.59 -10.54
N GLU A 18 13.40 7.32 -11.72
CA GLU A 18 14.17 7.25 -12.97
C GLU A 18 14.03 8.58 -13.72
N GLU A 19 15.04 8.94 -14.53
CA GLU A 19 15.00 10.16 -15.33
C GLU A 19 13.89 10.07 -16.39
N GLY A 20 12.98 11.06 -16.39
CA GLY A 20 11.88 11.12 -17.33
C GLY A 20 10.70 10.19 -17.02
N ASP A 21 10.67 9.55 -15.86
CA ASP A 21 9.59 8.67 -15.44
C ASP A 21 8.86 9.17 -14.18
N ILE A 22 7.75 8.53 -13.89
CA ILE A 22 6.89 8.79 -12.73
C ILE A 22 7.54 8.22 -11.49
N ASP A 23 7.43 8.92 -10.37
CA ASP A 23 7.93 8.46 -9.09
C ASP A 23 7.19 7.20 -8.62
N LEU A 24 7.94 6.20 -8.16
CA LEU A 24 7.42 5.05 -7.44
C LEU A 24 7.72 5.19 -5.95
N TYR A 25 6.68 5.29 -5.15
CA TYR A 25 6.78 5.20 -3.69
C TYR A 25 6.62 3.75 -3.24
N VAL A 26 7.59 3.27 -2.47
CA VAL A 26 7.60 1.92 -1.91
C VAL A 26 7.33 2.04 -0.42
N ASP A 27 6.22 1.53 0.01
CA ASP A 27 5.63 1.71 1.33
C ASP A 27 5.42 3.20 1.69
N PHE A 28 4.54 3.49 2.61
CA PHE A 28 4.33 4.78 3.21
C PHE A 28 3.63 4.61 4.54
N GLY A 29 4.43 4.42 5.57
CA GLY A 29 3.90 4.24 6.91
C GLY A 29 4.90 4.56 8.00
N ILE A 30 4.38 4.81 9.19
CA ILE A 30 5.14 5.15 10.39
C ILE A 30 4.62 4.30 11.55
N HIS A 31 5.51 3.56 12.19
CA HIS A 31 5.14 2.74 13.35
C HIS A 31 4.71 3.60 14.54
N ASN A 32 3.63 3.20 15.21
CA ASN A 32 3.03 3.96 16.31
C ASN A 32 3.94 4.22 17.50
N SER A 33 4.95 3.37 17.72
CA SER A 33 5.90 3.53 18.83
C SER A 33 7.12 4.39 18.48
N SER A 34 7.26 4.85 17.23
CA SER A 34 8.45 5.58 16.79
C SER A 34 8.52 6.99 17.40
N TRP A 35 7.37 7.67 17.50
CA TRP A 35 7.25 9.04 18.00
C TRP A 35 5.90 9.27 18.68
N ASN A 36 5.75 10.41 19.36
CA ASN A 36 4.44 10.88 19.79
C ASN A 36 3.54 11.18 18.57
N GLU A 37 2.24 11.35 18.79
CA GLU A 37 1.27 11.55 17.73
C GLU A 37 1.54 12.81 16.89
N GLY A 38 1.92 13.93 17.53
CA GLY A 38 2.22 15.18 16.84
C GLY A 38 3.39 15.02 15.87
N ASP A 39 4.50 14.45 16.34
CA ASP A 39 5.69 14.25 15.52
C ASP A 39 5.41 13.31 14.33
N ARG A 40 4.54 12.29 14.49
CA ARG A 40 4.12 11.42 13.40
C ARG A 40 3.32 12.18 12.34
N ILE A 41 2.38 13.04 12.78
CA ILE A 41 1.58 13.88 11.89
C ILE A 41 2.47 14.80 11.08
N ASP A 42 3.43 15.48 11.73
CA ASP A 42 4.37 16.38 11.06
C ASP A 42 5.21 15.65 10.00
N ARG A 43 5.60 14.40 10.28
CA ARG A 43 6.32 13.58 9.30
C ARG A 43 5.45 13.16 8.12
N PHE A 44 4.20 12.77 8.35
CA PHE A 44 3.25 12.52 7.26
C PHE A 44 3.10 13.76 6.38
N HIS A 45 2.91 14.92 6.97
CA HIS A 45 2.81 16.19 6.23
C HIS A 45 4.08 16.47 5.42
N SER A 46 5.26 16.26 6.00
CA SER A 46 6.54 16.47 5.29
C SER A 46 6.71 15.55 4.10
N ILE A 47 6.35 14.27 4.22
CA ILE A 47 6.43 13.29 3.13
C ILE A 47 5.39 13.62 2.04
N ILE A 48 4.16 13.94 2.43
CA ILE A 48 3.09 14.32 1.51
C ILE A 48 3.46 15.60 0.75
N ALA A 49 4.00 16.61 1.41
CA ALA A 49 4.47 17.84 0.75
C ALA A 49 5.60 17.58 -0.27
N ASP A 50 6.41 16.55 -0.07
CA ASP A 50 7.39 16.13 -1.07
C ASP A 50 6.73 15.38 -2.24
N MET A 51 5.72 14.58 -1.96
CA MET A 51 4.90 13.90 -2.97
C MET A 51 4.14 14.88 -3.87
N GLU A 52 3.67 15.99 -3.32
CA GLU A 52 2.90 17.03 -4.03
C GLU A 52 3.69 17.79 -5.10
N LYS A 53 5.00 17.68 -5.10
CA LYS A 53 5.86 18.30 -6.12
C LYS A 53 5.71 17.66 -7.49
N GLU A 54 5.14 16.46 -7.57
CA GLU A 54 4.92 15.71 -8.79
C GLU A 54 3.43 15.53 -9.02
N GLU A 55 2.98 15.69 -10.26
CA GLU A 55 1.56 15.54 -10.63
C GLU A 55 1.10 14.08 -10.56
N GLU A 56 1.95 13.14 -10.96
CA GLU A 56 1.65 11.71 -10.97
C GLU A 56 2.69 10.93 -10.16
N ARG A 57 2.21 9.94 -9.44
CA ARG A 57 3.01 9.01 -8.65
C ARG A 57 2.35 7.66 -8.55
N ASP A 58 3.14 6.62 -8.50
CA ASP A 58 2.71 5.24 -8.28
C ASP A 58 3.11 4.79 -6.87
N PHE A 59 2.42 3.77 -6.35
CA PHE A 59 2.68 3.21 -5.01
C PHE A 59 2.85 1.69 -5.10
N LEU A 60 3.83 1.17 -4.37
CA LEU A 60 4.04 -0.25 -4.15
C LEU A 60 3.94 -0.56 -2.65
N LEU A 61 3.02 -1.41 -2.27
CA LEU A 61 3.01 -2.01 -0.94
C LEU A 61 3.88 -3.27 -0.95
N THR A 62 4.85 -3.37 -0.04
CA THR A 62 5.68 -4.57 0.08
C THR A 62 4.97 -5.68 0.83
N HIS A 63 4.27 -5.35 1.92
CA HIS A 63 3.50 -6.30 2.73
C HIS A 63 2.45 -5.59 3.60
N TYR A 64 1.53 -6.36 4.18
CA TYR A 64 0.31 -5.86 4.81
C TYR A 64 0.45 -5.56 6.32
N HIS A 65 1.54 -4.91 6.75
CA HIS A 65 1.64 -4.34 8.10
C HIS A 65 1.28 -2.85 8.10
N ASP A 66 0.62 -2.37 9.14
CA ASP A 66 0.06 -1.02 9.21
C ASP A 66 1.13 0.07 9.03
N ASP A 67 2.31 -0.13 9.55
CA ASP A 67 3.46 0.76 9.45
C ASP A 67 4.11 0.82 8.06
N HIS A 68 3.52 0.16 7.06
CA HIS A 68 3.88 0.24 5.65
C HIS A 68 2.84 0.94 4.78
N PHE A 69 1.63 1.19 5.31
CA PHE A 69 0.56 1.83 4.53
C PHE A 69 -0.29 2.84 5.31
N ASN A 70 -0.10 3.04 6.61
CA ASN A 70 -0.94 3.97 7.38
C ASN A 70 -0.80 5.43 6.93
N GLY A 71 0.32 5.81 6.30
CA GLY A 71 0.50 7.10 5.65
C GLY A 71 -0.38 7.28 4.41
N VAL A 72 -0.66 6.19 3.66
CA VAL A 72 -1.60 6.22 2.53
C VAL A 72 -3.02 6.52 3.03
N LYS A 73 -3.43 5.90 4.14
CA LYS A 73 -4.72 6.17 4.80
C LYS A 73 -4.78 7.62 5.27
N TYR A 74 -3.73 8.07 5.96
CA TYR A 74 -3.63 9.46 6.43
C TYR A 74 -3.76 10.45 5.28
N MET A 75 -3.04 10.24 4.18
CA MET A 75 -3.10 11.06 2.98
C MET A 75 -4.51 11.11 2.38
N ALA A 76 -5.18 9.97 2.28
CA ALA A 76 -6.54 9.86 1.71
C ALA A 76 -7.61 10.57 2.56
N ASP A 77 -7.41 10.65 3.87
CA ASP A 77 -8.36 11.29 4.79
C ASP A 77 -8.13 12.80 4.96
N HIS A 78 -6.93 13.30 4.66
CA HIS A 78 -6.54 14.69 4.95
C HIS A 78 -6.17 15.50 3.71
N THR A 79 -6.05 14.88 2.53
CA THR A 79 -5.68 15.56 1.29
C THR A 79 -6.48 15.04 0.10
N GLU A 80 -6.42 15.77 -1.03
CA GLU A 80 -6.95 15.29 -2.31
C GLU A 80 -5.92 14.50 -3.13
N ASN A 81 -4.74 14.28 -2.56
CA ASN A 81 -3.65 13.58 -3.20
C ASN A 81 -3.95 12.09 -3.37
N LYS A 82 -3.48 11.54 -4.47
CA LYS A 82 -3.68 10.14 -4.81
C LYS A 82 -2.49 9.55 -5.52
N PHE A 83 -2.39 8.25 -5.47
CA PHE A 83 -1.53 7.48 -6.36
C PHE A 83 -2.28 7.14 -7.65
N ARG A 84 -1.61 7.22 -8.78
CA ARG A 84 -2.16 6.83 -10.08
C ARG A 84 -2.39 5.33 -10.14
N ASN A 85 -1.34 4.56 -9.87
CA ASN A 85 -1.37 3.10 -9.79
C ASN A 85 -0.89 2.66 -8.41
N VAL A 86 -1.53 1.62 -7.88
CA VAL A 86 -1.18 0.99 -6.61
C VAL A 86 -0.93 -0.48 -6.86
N TYR A 87 0.28 -0.93 -6.59
CA TYR A 87 0.73 -2.30 -6.73
C TYR A 87 0.75 -2.96 -5.36
N ILE A 88 0.02 -4.05 -5.20
CA ILE A 88 -0.08 -4.78 -3.93
C ILE A 88 0.20 -6.27 -4.13
N PRO A 89 0.87 -6.94 -3.17
CA PRO A 89 1.18 -8.37 -3.27
C PRO A 89 -0.09 -9.22 -3.33
N ASP A 90 -0.20 -10.10 -4.32
CA ASP A 90 -1.31 -11.06 -4.44
C ASP A 90 -1.07 -12.29 -3.56
N VAL A 91 -1.09 -12.09 -2.24
CA VAL A 91 -0.85 -13.16 -1.27
C VAL A 91 -2.01 -14.16 -1.20
N TRP A 92 -3.21 -13.77 -1.64
CA TRP A 92 -4.42 -14.59 -1.58
C TRP A 92 -4.76 -15.27 -2.90
N ASN A 93 -3.99 -15.05 -3.96
CA ASN A 93 -4.26 -15.54 -5.32
C ASN A 93 -5.66 -15.14 -5.83
N ILE A 94 -6.13 -13.98 -5.44
CA ILE A 94 -7.43 -13.46 -5.82
C ILE A 94 -7.19 -12.22 -6.66
N ARG A 95 -7.15 -12.40 -7.96
CA ARG A 95 -7.00 -11.30 -8.91
C ARG A 95 -8.32 -10.58 -9.09
N GLY A 96 -8.32 -9.30 -8.80
CA GLY A 96 -9.34 -8.39 -9.30
C GLY A 96 -10.36 -7.87 -8.30
N SER A 97 -11.27 -7.07 -8.84
CA SER A 97 -12.28 -6.28 -8.14
C SER A 97 -13.24 -7.09 -7.25
N VAL A 98 -13.41 -8.38 -7.54
CA VAL A 98 -14.33 -9.26 -6.78
C VAL A 98 -13.88 -9.39 -5.33
N TYR A 99 -12.58 -9.53 -5.07
CA TYR A 99 -12.05 -9.64 -3.71
C TYR A 99 -12.23 -8.33 -2.91
N ILE A 100 -11.86 -7.20 -3.49
CA ILE A 100 -12.02 -5.89 -2.86
C ILE A 100 -13.49 -5.62 -2.57
N THR A 101 -14.37 -5.87 -3.55
CA THR A 101 -15.82 -5.74 -3.39
C THR A 101 -16.33 -6.67 -2.29
N SER A 102 -15.83 -7.91 -2.24
CA SER A 102 -16.21 -8.86 -1.19
C SER A 102 -15.74 -8.42 0.19
N LEU A 103 -14.55 -7.87 0.34
CA LEU A 103 -14.06 -7.33 1.61
C LEU A 103 -14.88 -6.13 2.08
N ILE A 104 -15.25 -5.22 1.18
CA ILE A 104 -16.08 -4.05 1.48
C ILE A 104 -17.48 -4.51 1.90
N LEU A 105 -18.07 -5.48 1.19
CA LEU A 105 -19.36 -6.06 1.54
C LEU A 105 -19.33 -6.81 2.89
N LEU A 106 -18.28 -7.60 3.12
CA LEU A 106 -18.09 -8.31 4.38
C LEU A 106 -17.93 -7.34 5.55
N ARG A 107 -17.24 -6.22 5.35
CA ARG A 107 -17.18 -5.16 6.37
C ARG A 107 -18.57 -4.67 6.76
N GLY A 108 -19.44 -4.41 5.80
CA GLY A 108 -20.83 -3.99 6.06
C GLY A 108 -21.62 -5.01 6.92
N ILE A 109 -21.30 -6.30 6.78
CA ILE A 109 -21.98 -7.39 7.50
C ILE A 109 -21.36 -7.63 8.89
N PHE A 110 -20.03 -7.50 9.04
CA PHE A 110 -19.30 -7.91 10.24
C PHE A 110 -18.79 -6.76 11.13
N THR A 111 -19.34 -5.55 11.01
CA THR A 111 -18.88 -4.35 11.74
C THR A 111 -18.90 -4.44 13.27
N LYS A 112 -19.27 -5.54 13.88
CA LYS A 112 -19.34 -5.66 15.35
C LYS A 112 -18.40 -6.63 16.04
N SER A 113 -17.65 -7.49 15.36
CA SER A 113 -16.98 -8.53 16.14
C SER A 113 -15.68 -9.17 15.64
N VAL A 114 -15.12 -8.86 14.51
CA VAL A 114 -13.99 -9.65 14.02
C VAL A 114 -12.81 -8.79 13.61
N ILE A 115 -11.80 -8.78 14.49
CA ILE A 115 -10.36 -8.69 14.23
C ILE A 115 -9.86 -7.30 13.84
N ALA A 116 -9.30 -6.60 14.85
CA ALA A 116 -8.64 -5.30 14.69
C ALA A 116 -7.55 -5.28 13.60
N GLU A 117 -6.84 -6.40 13.39
CA GLU A 117 -5.77 -6.52 12.40
C GLU A 117 -6.27 -6.50 10.95
N ASN A 118 -7.40 -7.14 10.65
CA ASN A 118 -7.98 -7.12 9.30
C ASN A 118 -8.66 -5.79 8.98
N ARG A 119 -9.04 -5.02 9.98
CA ARG A 119 -9.67 -3.72 9.80
C ARG A 119 -8.73 -2.73 9.12
N THR A 120 -7.47 -2.71 9.50
CA THR A 120 -6.48 -1.78 8.95
C THR A 120 -6.23 -2.01 7.45
N VAL A 121 -6.18 -3.26 7.00
CA VAL A 121 -6.04 -3.60 5.57
C VAL A 121 -7.27 -3.20 4.76
N ILE A 122 -8.47 -3.41 5.32
CA ILE A 122 -9.73 -3.00 4.67
C ILE A 122 -9.78 -1.47 4.55
N ASP A 123 -9.44 -0.74 5.61
CA ASP A 123 -9.40 0.72 5.62
C ASP A 123 -8.41 1.26 4.58
N PHE A 124 -7.24 0.59 4.43
CA PHE A 124 -6.27 0.90 3.39
C PHE A 124 -6.85 0.70 1.97
N LEU A 125 -7.48 -0.44 1.70
CA LEU A 125 -8.08 -0.71 0.40
C LEU A 125 -9.23 0.26 0.08
N GLU A 126 -10.05 0.62 1.08
CA GLU A 126 -11.08 1.64 0.94
C GLU A 126 -10.48 3.01 0.58
N SER A 127 -9.38 3.40 1.24
CA SER A 127 -8.69 4.67 0.97
C SER A 127 -8.21 4.76 -0.47
N ILE A 128 -7.66 3.67 -1.01
CA ILE A 128 -7.23 3.59 -2.41
C ILE A 128 -8.42 3.68 -3.37
N CYS A 129 -9.50 2.93 -3.09
CA CYS A 129 -10.71 2.93 -3.92
C CYS A 129 -11.38 4.31 -3.95
N LYS A 130 -11.44 4.99 -2.79
CA LYS A 130 -12.03 6.33 -2.64
C LYS A 130 -11.34 7.38 -3.52
N ASN A 131 -10.03 7.23 -3.70
CA ASN A 131 -9.21 8.14 -4.49
C ASN A 131 -9.13 7.78 -5.99
N ASN A 132 -9.90 6.79 -6.45
CA ASN A 132 -9.91 6.32 -7.85
C ASN A 132 -8.54 5.86 -8.36
N SER A 133 -7.65 5.39 -7.50
CA SER A 133 -6.38 4.77 -7.91
C SER A 133 -6.64 3.43 -8.62
N ARG A 134 -5.82 3.12 -9.62
CA ARG A 134 -5.86 1.80 -10.25
C ARG A 134 -5.10 0.79 -9.41
N ILE A 135 -5.73 -0.31 -9.03
CA ILE A 135 -5.13 -1.33 -8.17
C ILE A 135 -4.68 -2.52 -9.02
N TYR A 136 -3.44 -2.93 -8.82
CA TYR A 136 -2.83 -4.09 -9.45
C TYR A 136 -2.36 -5.08 -8.39
N PHE A 137 -2.90 -6.29 -8.42
CA PHE A 137 -2.38 -7.40 -7.63
C PHE A 137 -1.22 -8.03 -8.37
N ILE A 138 -0.02 -7.99 -7.77
CA ILE A 138 1.21 -8.47 -8.39
C ILE A 138 1.73 -9.74 -7.72
N SER A 139 2.21 -10.66 -8.52
CA SER A 139 2.83 -11.91 -8.12
C SER A 139 4.18 -12.07 -8.80
N ARG A 140 4.97 -13.03 -8.35
CA ARG A 140 6.29 -13.34 -8.92
C ARG A 140 6.26 -13.43 -10.44
N GLY A 141 7.11 -12.66 -11.09
CA GLY A 141 7.26 -12.56 -12.52
C GLY A 141 6.38 -11.51 -13.20
N ASP A 142 5.43 -10.90 -12.47
CA ASP A 142 4.66 -9.80 -13.03
C ASP A 142 5.54 -8.56 -13.14
N LYS A 143 5.45 -7.88 -14.28
CA LYS A 143 6.10 -6.60 -14.51
C LYS A 143 5.16 -5.47 -14.11
N PHE A 144 5.68 -4.42 -13.49
CA PHE A 144 4.90 -3.29 -13.04
C PHE A 144 5.66 -1.98 -13.21
N HIS A 145 5.00 -0.85 -12.95
CA HIS A 145 5.55 0.50 -13.08
C HIS A 145 6.24 0.68 -14.45
N ASN A 146 5.43 0.76 -15.52
CA ASN A 146 5.89 0.86 -16.91
C ASN A 146 6.84 -0.27 -17.36
N ASN A 147 6.72 -1.47 -16.76
CA ASN A 147 7.59 -2.64 -16.97
C ASN A 147 9.04 -2.48 -16.51
N GLN A 148 9.35 -1.49 -15.70
CA GLN A 148 10.71 -1.26 -15.18
C GLN A 148 11.08 -2.24 -14.06
N TYR A 149 10.09 -2.71 -13.31
CA TYR A 149 10.29 -3.62 -12.17
C TYR A 149 9.63 -4.96 -12.40
N ILE A 150 10.18 -5.99 -11.77
CA ILE A 150 9.62 -7.35 -11.76
C ILE A 150 9.38 -7.76 -10.32
N ALA A 151 8.17 -8.21 -10.02
CA ALA A 151 7.86 -8.75 -8.71
C ALA A 151 8.57 -10.10 -8.49
N LEU A 152 9.29 -10.23 -7.37
CA LEU A 152 9.96 -11.45 -6.98
C LEU A 152 9.12 -12.29 -6.02
N TRP A 153 8.11 -11.70 -5.41
CA TRP A 153 7.19 -12.30 -4.45
C TRP A 153 5.83 -11.57 -4.49
N PRO A 154 4.71 -12.20 -4.10
CA PRO A 154 4.55 -13.60 -3.70
C PRO A 154 4.57 -14.57 -4.90
N GLU A 155 4.84 -15.85 -4.62
CA GLU A 155 4.67 -16.88 -5.65
C GLU A 155 3.21 -16.99 -6.06
N LYS A 156 2.96 -17.22 -7.35
CA LYS A 156 1.61 -17.54 -7.85
C LYS A 156 1.04 -18.73 -7.07
N ASN A 157 -0.18 -18.59 -6.58
CA ASN A 157 -0.84 -19.60 -5.73
C ASN A 157 -0.18 -19.81 -4.34
N TYR A 158 0.44 -18.77 -3.79
CA TYR A 158 1.12 -18.83 -2.50
C TYR A 158 0.23 -19.41 -1.37
N VAL A 159 -1.00 -18.95 -1.22
CA VAL A 159 -1.93 -19.44 -0.19
C VAL A 159 -2.37 -20.87 -0.46
N ALA A 160 -2.70 -21.23 -1.70
CA ALA A 160 -3.10 -22.59 -2.05
C ALA A 160 -2.00 -23.60 -1.69
N ARG A 161 -0.74 -23.29 -1.95
CA ARG A 161 0.40 -24.16 -1.59
C ARG A 161 0.64 -24.27 -0.09
N LYS A 162 0.35 -23.21 0.67
CA LYS A 162 0.49 -23.23 2.14
C LYS A 162 -0.65 -23.99 2.80
N ALA A 163 -1.89 -23.80 2.34
CA ALA A 163 -3.05 -24.53 2.86
C ALA A 163 -2.88 -26.05 2.76
N HIS A 164 -2.31 -26.57 1.67
CA HIS A 164 -2.01 -28.00 1.52
C HIS A 164 -0.95 -28.57 2.49
N LYS A 165 -0.22 -27.72 3.22
CA LYS A 165 0.75 -28.19 4.23
C LYS A 165 0.15 -28.32 5.63
N TYR A 166 -1.08 -27.86 5.84
CA TYR A 166 -1.76 -27.87 7.15
C TYR A 166 -3.05 -28.70 7.17
N ILE A 167 -3.35 -29.42 6.06
CA ILE A 167 -4.36 -30.46 5.94
C ILE A 167 -3.65 -31.82 5.84
#